data_07fbab108b23a446dadf14543be611f3
#
_entry.id   07fbab108b23a446dadf14543be611f3
#
_cell.length_a   1.000
_cell.length_b   1.000
_cell.length_c   1.000
_cell.angle_alpha   90.00
_cell.angle_beta   90.00
_cell.angle_gamma   90.00
#
_symmetry.space_group_name_H-M   'P 1'
#
loop_
_entity.id
_entity.type
_entity.pdbx_description
1 polymer ?
#
loop_
_entity_poly.entity_id
_entity_poly.type
_entity_poly.pdbx_seq_one_letter_code
_entity_poly.pdbx_strand_id
1 'polypeptide(L)'
;MSIIEHLEQLLEYGLERKLISIWDREYTRNRLYEALGIIHPEPVSSTSIKQSQSLPDLLAPIYKWAAETGRMEADTDTYRDLLSAKLMGCFVPAPSEVIRKFEETKALYGPKQATKEFYQYSEDVYYIRTDRIAKNVHWTVPTEYGELEMTINLSKPEKDPKAIAAAREQEQTNYPMCLLCKENVGFEGSVNHPARQNHRIIPVILEDEQWLFLQFSPYVYYPEHCIVLKGEHEPMEISKKTFERLLSFLGQYPHYFIGSNADLPIVGGSILSHDHFQGGAHDFPMARAEAEDVYELNDYPGVSLGLVKWPMSVLRLQGDEPGHVAEAADHIFRTWQTYSDEKASIAAYTGDTPHNTVTPIARRRGDLYELDIVLRNNRTNEEHPLGIFHPHQEVHHIKKENIGLIEVMGLAILPGRLQKEMKETAAALCSADPKTALEQNPLTAKHSEWANRMMEKRTITKENADLVIKEELGHVFARILEHAGVFKQTAEGKQAFRRFIDQLARKPVKSLNR
;
A
#
# COMPACT_ATOMS: atom_id res chain seq x y z
N MET A 1 -30.31 -23.79 -11.65
CA MET A 1 -30.21 -22.69 -12.64
C MET A 1 -29.21 -23.09 -13.68
N SER A 2 -29.49 -22.83 -14.96
CA SER A 2 -28.53 -23.04 -16.05
C SER A 2 -27.42 -21.99 -16.03
N ILE A 3 -26.31 -22.23 -16.74
CA ILE A 3 -25.25 -21.24 -16.87
C ILE A 3 -25.78 -19.92 -17.49
N ILE A 4 -26.72 -20.04 -18.42
CA ILE A 4 -27.32 -18.88 -19.09
C ILE A 4 -28.09 -18.01 -18.11
N GLU A 5 -28.84 -18.62 -17.17
CA GLU A 5 -29.55 -17.86 -16.11
C GLU A 5 -28.57 -17.15 -15.18
N HIS A 6 -27.41 -17.74 -14.86
CA HIS A 6 -26.37 -17.07 -14.08
C HIS A 6 -25.73 -15.89 -14.81
N LEU A 7 -25.54 -16.01 -16.14
CA LEU A 7 -25.04 -14.90 -16.96
C LEU A 7 -26.06 -13.77 -17.09
N GLU A 8 -27.38 -14.07 -17.18
CA GLU A 8 -28.41 -13.04 -17.16
C GLU A 8 -28.42 -12.28 -15.83
N GLN A 9 -28.24 -12.98 -14.69
CA GLN A 9 -28.10 -12.30 -13.39
C GLN A 9 -26.86 -11.39 -13.34
N LEU A 10 -25.75 -11.79 -13.94
CA LEU A 10 -24.56 -10.95 -14.04
C LEU A 10 -24.80 -9.74 -14.96
N LEU A 11 -25.59 -9.88 -16.04
CA LEU A 11 -26.02 -8.75 -16.89
C LEU A 11 -26.88 -7.76 -16.14
N GLU A 12 -27.85 -8.23 -15.33
CA GLU A 12 -28.65 -7.34 -14.49
C GLU A 12 -27.79 -6.58 -13.46
N TYR A 13 -26.81 -7.23 -12.85
CA TYR A 13 -25.83 -6.56 -11.98
C TYR A 13 -25.14 -5.41 -12.74
N GLY A 14 -24.68 -5.66 -13.97
CA GLY A 14 -24.02 -4.63 -14.80
C GLY A 14 -24.92 -3.44 -15.12
N LEU A 15 -26.21 -3.68 -15.37
CA LEU A 15 -27.21 -2.63 -15.58
C LEU A 15 -27.53 -1.84 -14.30
N GLU A 16 -27.74 -2.52 -13.17
CA GLU A 16 -28.01 -1.91 -11.86
C GLU A 16 -26.83 -1.02 -11.41
N ARG A 17 -25.60 -1.47 -11.62
CA ARG A 17 -24.38 -0.73 -11.31
C ARG A 17 -24.01 0.32 -12.37
N LYS A 18 -24.80 0.44 -13.45
CA LYS A 18 -24.55 1.37 -14.56
C LYS A 18 -23.18 1.18 -15.22
N LEU A 19 -22.67 -0.05 -15.20
CA LEU A 19 -21.48 -0.44 -15.94
C LEU A 19 -21.72 -0.49 -17.44
N ILE A 20 -22.92 -0.89 -17.81
CA ILE A 20 -23.45 -0.91 -19.17
C ILE A 20 -24.80 -0.22 -19.25
N SER A 21 -25.15 0.26 -20.43
CA SER A 21 -26.51 0.76 -20.72
C SER A 21 -27.42 -0.37 -21.19
N ILE A 22 -28.73 -0.10 -21.24
CA ILE A 22 -29.69 -1.08 -21.81
C ILE A 22 -29.36 -1.42 -23.28
N TRP A 23 -28.76 -0.48 -24.02
CA TRP A 23 -28.39 -0.65 -25.43
C TRP A 23 -27.18 -1.58 -25.61
N ASP A 24 -26.36 -1.76 -24.56
CA ASP A 24 -25.17 -2.61 -24.57
C ASP A 24 -25.47 -4.04 -24.11
N ARG A 25 -26.71 -4.31 -23.66
CA ARG A 25 -27.11 -5.60 -23.06
C ARG A 25 -26.79 -6.79 -23.97
N GLU A 26 -27.25 -6.75 -25.23
CA GLU A 26 -27.05 -7.85 -26.17
C GLU A 26 -25.57 -8.01 -26.56
N TYR A 27 -24.88 -6.90 -26.74
CA TYR A 27 -23.45 -6.91 -27.01
C TYR A 27 -22.67 -7.56 -25.87
N THR A 28 -22.91 -7.14 -24.62
CA THR A 28 -22.25 -7.68 -23.42
C THR A 28 -22.59 -9.15 -23.21
N ARG A 29 -23.85 -9.55 -23.43
CA ARG A 29 -24.26 -10.97 -23.40
C ARG A 29 -23.43 -11.82 -24.34
N ASN A 30 -23.29 -11.39 -25.58
CA ASN A 30 -22.50 -12.10 -26.60
C ASN A 30 -21.02 -12.16 -26.23
N ARG A 31 -20.47 -11.10 -25.60
CA ARG A 31 -19.10 -11.10 -25.07
C ARG A 31 -18.92 -12.10 -23.92
N LEU A 32 -19.90 -12.24 -23.03
CA LEU A 32 -19.89 -13.26 -21.97
C LEU A 32 -19.93 -14.69 -22.56
N TYR A 33 -20.76 -14.93 -23.59
CA TYR A 33 -20.79 -16.20 -24.28
C TYR A 33 -19.44 -16.52 -24.94
N GLU A 34 -18.86 -15.56 -25.63
CA GLU A 34 -17.51 -15.66 -26.21
C GLU A 34 -16.47 -16.00 -25.13
N ALA A 35 -16.47 -15.28 -24.02
CA ALA A 35 -15.51 -15.46 -22.93
C ALA A 35 -15.55 -16.87 -22.32
N LEU A 36 -16.74 -17.52 -22.31
CA LEU A 36 -16.96 -18.87 -21.84
C LEU A 36 -17.01 -19.92 -22.95
N GLY A 37 -16.84 -19.55 -24.22
CA GLY A 37 -16.92 -20.45 -25.38
C GLY A 37 -18.32 -21.09 -25.55
N ILE A 38 -19.39 -20.36 -25.24
CA ILE A 38 -20.77 -20.83 -25.41
C ILE A 38 -21.22 -20.44 -26.81
N ILE A 39 -21.34 -21.42 -27.71
CA ILE A 39 -21.70 -21.19 -29.14
C ILE A 39 -23.22 -21.33 -29.34
N HIS A 40 -23.88 -22.20 -28.61
CA HIS A 40 -25.31 -22.47 -28.70
C HIS A 40 -26.00 -22.27 -27.35
N PRO A 41 -26.35 -21.03 -26.98
CA PRO A 41 -27.04 -20.75 -25.73
C PRO A 41 -28.46 -21.30 -25.76
N GLU A 42 -28.90 -21.93 -24.67
CA GLU A 42 -30.29 -22.34 -24.51
C GLU A 42 -31.19 -21.08 -24.27
N PRO A 43 -32.44 -21.11 -24.74
CA PRO A 43 -33.37 -20.01 -24.46
C PRO A 43 -33.58 -19.80 -22.96
N VAL A 44 -33.53 -18.56 -22.50
CA VAL A 44 -33.83 -18.22 -21.10
C VAL A 44 -35.36 -18.33 -20.90
N SER A 45 -35.78 -19.20 -20.00
CA SER A 45 -37.15 -19.13 -19.48
C SER A 45 -37.25 -17.88 -18.61
N SER A 46 -38.27 -17.05 -18.81
CA SER A 46 -38.52 -15.79 -18.10
C SER A 46 -38.81 -16.02 -16.61
N THR A 47 -37.86 -16.54 -15.89
CA THR A 47 -37.94 -16.78 -14.43
C THR A 47 -37.30 -15.62 -13.68
N SER A 48 -38.03 -15.16 -12.71
CA SER A 48 -37.71 -14.10 -11.75
C SER A 48 -36.23 -13.99 -11.43
N ILE A 49 -35.59 -12.95 -11.95
CA ILE A 49 -34.27 -12.51 -11.55
C ILE A 49 -34.38 -12.12 -10.08
N LYS A 50 -33.74 -12.88 -9.22
CA LYS A 50 -33.69 -12.55 -7.79
C LYS A 50 -32.82 -11.31 -7.60
N GLN A 51 -33.42 -10.30 -6.98
CA GLN A 51 -32.73 -9.07 -6.59
C GLN A 51 -31.55 -9.32 -5.65
N SER A 52 -30.50 -8.52 -5.84
CA SER A 52 -29.42 -8.22 -4.88
C SER A 52 -28.65 -9.41 -4.32
N GLN A 53 -27.92 -10.11 -5.17
CA GLN A 53 -26.81 -10.95 -4.74
C GLN A 53 -25.49 -10.17 -4.83
N SER A 54 -24.54 -10.46 -3.94
CA SER A 54 -23.18 -9.91 -4.06
C SER A 54 -22.50 -10.44 -5.33
N LEU A 55 -21.61 -9.66 -5.92
CA LEU A 55 -20.89 -10.10 -7.12
C LEU A 55 -20.14 -11.43 -6.92
N PRO A 56 -19.47 -11.71 -5.78
CA PRO A 56 -18.92 -13.03 -5.50
C PRO A 56 -19.95 -14.17 -5.56
N ASP A 57 -21.17 -13.97 -5.07
CA ASP A 57 -22.24 -14.98 -5.11
C ASP A 57 -22.74 -15.24 -6.53
N LEU A 58 -22.74 -14.20 -7.38
CA LEU A 58 -23.07 -14.33 -8.81
C LEU A 58 -21.99 -15.09 -9.59
N LEU A 59 -20.72 -14.86 -9.26
CA LEU A 59 -19.59 -15.50 -9.93
C LEU A 59 -19.33 -16.95 -9.49
N ALA A 60 -19.65 -17.29 -8.24
CA ALA A 60 -19.36 -18.61 -7.68
C ALA A 60 -19.96 -19.79 -8.50
N PRO A 61 -21.24 -19.78 -8.93
CA PRO A 61 -21.78 -20.84 -9.77
C PRO A 61 -21.17 -20.88 -11.17
N ILE A 62 -20.71 -19.73 -11.70
CA ILE A 62 -20.03 -19.66 -12.99
C ILE A 62 -18.66 -20.33 -12.90
N TYR A 63 -17.89 -20.10 -11.82
CA TYR A 63 -16.62 -20.80 -11.58
C TYR A 63 -16.79 -22.31 -11.50
N LYS A 64 -17.80 -22.76 -10.74
CA LYS A 64 -18.12 -24.18 -10.62
C LYS A 64 -18.42 -24.80 -11.98
N TRP A 65 -19.30 -24.17 -12.76
CA TRP A 65 -19.64 -24.64 -14.10
C TRP A 65 -18.42 -24.68 -15.04
N ALA A 66 -17.58 -23.63 -15.00
CA ALA A 66 -16.38 -23.54 -15.83
C ALA A 66 -15.35 -24.64 -15.47
N ALA A 67 -15.20 -24.97 -14.21
CA ALA A 67 -14.34 -26.08 -13.77
C ALA A 67 -14.90 -27.43 -14.21
N GLU A 68 -16.20 -27.68 -14.01
CA GLU A 68 -16.88 -28.95 -14.38
C GLU A 68 -16.88 -29.20 -15.90
N THR A 69 -16.87 -28.13 -16.71
CA THR A 69 -16.90 -28.23 -18.18
C THR A 69 -15.52 -28.07 -18.84
N GLY A 70 -14.43 -28.00 -18.04
CA GLY A 70 -13.06 -27.87 -18.55
C GLY A 70 -12.74 -26.53 -19.18
N ARG A 71 -13.52 -25.47 -18.88
CA ARG A 71 -13.28 -24.10 -19.34
C ARG A 71 -12.41 -23.29 -18.38
N MET A 72 -12.12 -23.88 -17.22
CA MET A 72 -11.13 -23.43 -16.25
C MET A 72 -10.27 -24.65 -15.88
N GLU A 73 -8.94 -24.52 -15.95
CA GLU A 73 -8.00 -25.64 -15.77
C GLU A 73 -8.05 -26.26 -14.36
N ALA A 74 -8.25 -25.41 -13.36
CA ALA A 74 -8.38 -25.85 -11.96
C ALA A 74 -9.25 -24.87 -11.17
N ASP A 75 -10.01 -25.37 -10.19
CA ASP A 75 -10.81 -24.54 -9.30
C ASP A 75 -9.97 -24.01 -8.13
N THR A 76 -9.07 -23.07 -8.44
CA THR A 76 -8.22 -22.37 -7.46
C THR A 76 -8.43 -20.88 -7.56
N ASP A 77 -8.00 -20.14 -6.52
CA ASP A 77 -8.13 -18.67 -6.50
C ASP A 77 -7.44 -18.01 -7.69
N THR A 78 -6.30 -18.52 -8.16
CA THR A 78 -5.60 -17.99 -9.33
C THR A 78 -6.46 -18.07 -10.59
N TYR A 79 -7.04 -19.24 -10.89
CA TYR A 79 -7.86 -19.41 -12.08
C TYR A 79 -9.23 -18.72 -11.98
N ARG A 80 -9.82 -18.67 -10.77
CA ARG A 80 -11.00 -17.82 -10.50
C ARG A 80 -10.71 -16.36 -10.75
N ASP A 81 -9.51 -15.87 -10.40
CA ASP A 81 -9.09 -14.50 -10.62
C ASP A 81 -8.95 -14.18 -12.11
N LEU A 82 -8.34 -15.08 -12.89
CA LEU A 82 -8.25 -14.96 -14.34
C LEU A 82 -9.65 -14.92 -14.98
N LEU A 83 -10.51 -15.86 -14.61
CA LEU A 83 -11.85 -15.95 -15.19
C LEU A 83 -12.73 -14.76 -14.79
N SER A 84 -12.70 -14.32 -13.53
CA SER A 84 -13.50 -13.16 -13.11
C SER A 84 -13.06 -11.87 -13.81
N ALA A 85 -11.76 -11.64 -13.98
CA ALA A 85 -11.27 -10.46 -14.71
C ALA A 85 -11.71 -10.50 -16.18
N LYS A 86 -11.72 -11.67 -16.81
CA LYS A 86 -12.20 -11.87 -18.19
C LYS A 86 -13.70 -11.58 -18.30
N LEU A 87 -14.52 -12.13 -17.40
CA LEU A 87 -15.97 -11.91 -17.39
C LEU A 87 -16.32 -10.45 -17.11
N MET A 88 -15.74 -9.86 -16.05
CA MET A 88 -15.99 -8.47 -15.71
C MET A 88 -15.43 -7.50 -16.74
N GLY A 89 -14.37 -7.88 -17.45
CA GLY A 89 -13.85 -7.14 -18.60
C GLY A 89 -14.88 -6.95 -19.73
N CYS A 90 -15.92 -7.80 -19.83
CA CYS A 90 -17.01 -7.61 -20.78
C CYS A 90 -17.90 -6.40 -20.46
N PHE A 91 -17.91 -5.94 -19.22
CA PHE A 91 -18.70 -4.79 -18.75
C PHE A 91 -17.91 -3.47 -18.76
N VAL A 92 -16.64 -3.52 -19.07
CA VAL A 92 -15.73 -2.37 -18.92
C VAL A 92 -15.62 -1.61 -20.23
N PRO A 93 -15.96 -0.30 -20.27
CA PRO A 93 -15.82 0.54 -21.45
C PRO A 93 -14.37 0.68 -21.91
N ALA A 94 -14.18 1.20 -23.13
CA ALA A 94 -12.85 1.57 -23.64
C ALA A 94 -12.17 2.57 -22.67
N PRO A 95 -10.81 2.53 -22.55
CA PRO A 95 -10.08 3.46 -21.69
C PRO A 95 -10.43 4.92 -21.92
N SER A 96 -10.57 5.34 -23.17
CA SER A 96 -10.94 6.72 -23.56
C SER A 96 -12.28 7.17 -23.00
N GLU A 97 -13.25 6.27 -22.88
CA GLU A 97 -14.57 6.59 -22.32
C GLU A 97 -14.52 6.73 -20.81
N VAL A 98 -13.78 5.87 -20.12
CA VAL A 98 -13.59 5.98 -18.67
C VAL A 98 -12.86 7.28 -18.34
N ILE A 99 -11.82 7.64 -19.09
CA ILE A 99 -11.08 8.90 -18.95
C ILE A 99 -12.00 10.09 -19.17
N ARG A 100 -12.78 10.09 -20.26
CA ARG A 100 -13.74 11.17 -20.56
C ARG A 100 -14.73 11.37 -19.41
N LYS A 101 -15.33 10.30 -18.90
CA LYS A 101 -16.27 10.35 -17.77
C LYS A 101 -15.60 10.89 -16.51
N PHE A 102 -14.37 10.47 -16.23
CA PHE A 102 -13.60 10.98 -15.09
C PHE A 102 -13.35 12.48 -15.19
N GLU A 103 -12.89 12.97 -16.35
CA GLU A 103 -12.62 14.40 -16.57
C GLU A 103 -13.91 15.24 -16.55
N GLU A 104 -15.01 14.74 -17.08
CA GLU A 104 -16.32 15.40 -16.99
C GLU A 104 -16.78 15.53 -15.54
N THR A 105 -16.66 14.45 -14.73
CA THR A 105 -17.00 14.49 -13.30
C THR A 105 -16.05 15.45 -12.55
N LYS A 106 -14.75 15.43 -12.86
CA LYS A 106 -13.75 16.33 -12.27
C LYS A 106 -14.07 17.80 -12.56
N ALA A 107 -14.46 18.12 -13.79
CA ALA A 107 -14.81 19.49 -14.20
C ALA A 107 -16.12 19.98 -13.55
N LEU A 108 -17.13 19.13 -13.39
CA LEU A 108 -18.43 19.50 -12.87
C LEU A 108 -18.51 19.49 -11.34
N TYR A 109 -17.87 18.54 -10.69
CA TYR A 109 -18.05 18.25 -9.26
C TYR A 109 -16.74 18.25 -8.46
N GLY A 110 -15.62 18.50 -9.13
CA GLY A 110 -14.29 18.55 -8.53
C GLY A 110 -13.57 17.19 -8.43
N PRO A 111 -12.26 17.22 -8.14
CA PRO A 111 -11.41 16.03 -8.16
C PRO A 111 -11.81 14.98 -7.13
N LYS A 112 -12.28 15.38 -5.95
CA LYS A 112 -12.71 14.45 -4.91
C LYS A 112 -13.89 13.57 -5.33
N GLN A 113 -14.85 14.14 -6.08
CA GLN A 113 -15.98 13.36 -6.59
C GLN A 113 -15.53 12.43 -7.72
N ALA A 114 -14.65 12.91 -8.61
CA ALA A 114 -14.14 12.10 -9.71
C ALA A 114 -13.36 10.87 -9.22
N THR A 115 -12.46 11.04 -8.24
CA THR A 115 -11.71 9.91 -7.67
C THR A 115 -12.63 8.93 -6.93
N LYS A 116 -13.61 9.44 -6.18
CA LYS A 116 -14.60 8.60 -5.50
C LYS A 116 -15.42 7.75 -6.47
N GLU A 117 -15.90 8.34 -7.57
CA GLU A 117 -16.66 7.59 -8.58
C GLU A 117 -15.78 6.57 -9.31
N PHE A 118 -14.53 6.92 -9.60
CA PHE A 118 -13.59 5.98 -10.22
C PHE A 118 -13.19 4.85 -9.27
N TYR A 119 -13.11 5.12 -7.96
CA TYR A 119 -12.90 4.09 -6.95
C TYR A 119 -14.09 3.12 -6.88
N GLN A 120 -15.33 3.64 -6.79
CA GLN A 120 -16.54 2.84 -6.82
C GLN A 120 -16.66 2.00 -8.11
N TYR A 121 -16.34 2.60 -9.26
CA TYR A 121 -16.27 1.88 -10.53
C TYR A 121 -15.27 0.71 -10.46
N SER A 122 -14.10 0.92 -9.85
CA SER A 122 -13.07 -0.12 -9.70
C SER A 122 -13.51 -1.28 -8.78
N GLU A 123 -14.38 -1.00 -7.81
CA GLU A 123 -15.06 -2.01 -6.99
C GLU A 123 -16.15 -2.75 -7.80
N ASP A 124 -17.00 -2.00 -8.49
CA ASP A 124 -18.13 -2.56 -9.26
C ASP A 124 -17.68 -3.46 -10.40
N VAL A 125 -16.52 -3.21 -11.03
CA VAL A 125 -15.91 -4.09 -12.05
C VAL A 125 -15.05 -5.21 -11.44
N TYR A 126 -15.06 -5.38 -10.11
CA TYR A 126 -14.32 -6.41 -9.38
C TYR A 126 -12.79 -6.36 -9.59
N TYR A 127 -12.26 -5.19 -9.93
CA TYR A 127 -10.83 -4.95 -9.89
C TYR A 127 -10.35 -4.81 -8.44
N ILE A 128 -11.10 -4.08 -7.62
CA ILE A 128 -10.97 -4.04 -6.16
C ILE A 128 -11.93 -5.09 -5.58
N ARG A 129 -11.39 -6.08 -4.88
CA ARG A 129 -12.16 -7.21 -4.36
C ARG A 129 -12.57 -6.95 -2.92
N THR A 130 -13.69 -6.27 -2.74
CA THR A 130 -14.22 -5.86 -1.42
C THR A 130 -14.47 -7.04 -0.49
N ASP A 131 -14.90 -8.21 -1.02
CA ASP A 131 -15.11 -9.45 -0.28
C ASP A 131 -13.83 -10.03 0.34
N ARG A 132 -12.68 -9.84 -0.31
CA ARG A 132 -11.37 -10.22 0.25
C ARG A 132 -10.87 -9.19 1.24
N ILE A 133 -11.03 -7.90 0.93
CA ILE A 133 -10.64 -6.79 1.80
C ILE A 133 -11.40 -6.84 3.12
N ALA A 134 -12.68 -7.20 3.09
CA ALA A 134 -13.50 -7.36 4.30
C ALA A 134 -12.98 -8.44 5.28
N LYS A 135 -12.08 -9.32 4.85
CA LYS A 135 -11.44 -10.33 5.71
C LYS A 135 -10.23 -9.79 6.46
N ASN A 136 -9.69 -8.64 6.07
CA ASN A 136 -8.56 -8.02 6.74
C ASN A 136 -8.93 -7.69 8.19
N VAL A 137 -7.98 -7.88 9.09
CA VAL A 137 -8.16 -7.55 10.51
C VAL A 137 -7.48 -6.21 10.77
N HIS A 138 -8.21 -5.27 11.37
CA HIS A 138 -7.70 -3.93 11.69
C HIS A 138 -7.91 -3.62 13.17
N TRP A 139 -6.93 -2.96 13.79
CA TRP A 139 -7.03 -2.39 15.13
C TRP A 139 -6.02 -1.27 15.30
N THR A 140 -6.13 -0.50 16.37
CA THR A 140 -5.18 0.55 16.74
C THR A 140 -4.54 0.25 18.08
N VAL A 141 -3.33 0.78 18.29
CA VAL A 141 -2.58 0.61 19.55
C VAL A 141 -1.99 1.96 19.95
N PRO A 142 -2.30 2.46 21.16
CA PRO A 142 -1.68 3.66 21.69
C PRO A 142 -0.21 3.40 22.02
N THR A 143 0.66 4.33 21.63
CA THR A 143 2.09 4.31 21.90
C THR A 143 2.57 5.70 22.34
N GLU A 144 3.82 5.83 22.74
CA GLU A 144 4.43 7.14 23.05
C GLU A 144 4.52 8.09 21.83
N TYR A 145 4.40 7.55 20.60
CA TYR A 145 4.39 8.29 19.33
C TYR A 145 2.99 8.61 18.83
N GLY A 146 1.95 8.31 19.59
CA GLY A 146 0.56 8.38 19.21
C GLY A 146 -0.03 7.00 18.92
N GLU A 147 -1.21 6.98 18.33
CA GLU A 147 -1.96 5.77 18.02
C GLU A 147 -1.48 5.15 16.71
N LEU A 148 -0.82 3.99 16.76
CA LEU A 148 -0.42 3.24 15.56
C LEU A 148 -1.57 2.38 15.04
N GLU A 149 -1.63 2.25 13.73
CA GLU A 149 -2.63 1.44 13.03
C GLU A 149 -2.02 0.09 12.63
N MET A 150 -2.80 -0.98 12.83
CA MET A 150 -2.36 -2.35 12.59
C MET A 150 -3.31 -3.05 11.63
N THR A 151 -2.77 -3.75 10.64
CA THR A 151 -3.57 -4.62 9.77
C THR A 151 -2.90 -5.96 9.55
N ILE A 152 -3.69 -7.05 9.61
CA ILE A 152 -3.31 -8.34 9.04
C ILE A 152 -3.98 -8.41 7.67
N ASN A 153 -3.19 -8.35 6.62
CA ASN A 153 -3.72 -8.35 5.26
C ASN A 153 -3.97 -9.77 4.77
N LEU A 154 -5.25 -10.09 4.55
CA LEU A 154 -5.72 -11.36 4.01
C LEU A 154 -6.26 -11.22 2.58
N SER A 155 -6.25 -10.02 2.01
CA SER A 155 -6.76 -9.76 0.66
C SER A 155 -5.80 -10.22 -0.44
N LYS A 156 -4.50 -10.37 -0.13
CA LYS A 156 -3.51 -10.92 -1.05
C LYS A 156 -3.51 -12.45 -0.92
N PRO A 157 -4.02 -13.20 -1.92
CA PRO A 157 -4.04 -14.65 -1.84
C PRO A 157 -2.62 -15.22 -1.78
N GLU A 158 -2.41 -16.21 -0.93
CA GLU A 158 -1.20 -17.03 -0.98
C GLU A 158 -1.28 -17.89 -2.25
N LYS A 159 -0.17 -17.95 -3.00
CA LYS A 159 -0.13 -18.77 -4.22
C LYS A 159 -0.28 -20.25 -3.86
N ASP A 160 -1.26 -20.89 -4.49
CA ASP A 160 -1.44 -22.35 -4.41
C ASP A 160 -0.17 -23.07 -4.92
N PRO A 161 0.31 -24.16 -4.26
CA PRO A 161 1.44 -24.96 -4.73
C PRO A 161 1.33 -25.40 -6.19
N LYS A 162 0.12 -25.74 -6.67
CA LYS A 162 -0.13 -26.09 -8.08
C LYS A 162 0.06 -24.89 -9.01
N ALA A 163 -0.40 -23.70 -8.61
CA ALA A 163 -0.19 -22.47 -9.36
C ALA A 163 1.30 -22.08 -9.39
N ILE A 164 2.05 -22.32 -8.30
CA ILE A 164 3.51 -22.13 -8.25
C ILE A 164 4.22 -23.10 -9.21
N ALA A 165 3.80 -24.36 -9.27
CA ALA A 165 4.40 -25.36 -10.17
C ALA A 165 4.12 -24.98 -11.64
N ALA A 166 2.86 -24.69 -12.00
CA ALA A 166 2.48 -24.24 -13.35
C ALA A 166 3.22 -22.97 -13.76
N ALA A 167 3.43 -22.05 -12.82
CA ALA A 167 4.16 -20.82 -13.02
C ALA A 167 5.65 -21.03 -13.41
N ARG A 168 6.27 -22.11 -12.93
CA ARG A 168 7.67 -22.44 -13.25
C ARG A 168 7.85 -23.02 -14.66
N GLU A 169 6.78 -23.60 -15.22
CA GLU A 169 6.78 -24.22 -16.55
C GLU A 169 6.48 -23.23 -17.68
N GLN A 170 5.96 -22.04 -17.36
CA GLN A 170 5.66 -21.00 -18.34
C GLN A 170 6.88 -20.16 -18.72
N GLU A 171 7.03 -19.85 -20.01
CA GLU A 171 7.98 -18.84 -20.49
C GLU A 171 7.69 -17.49 -19.84
N GLN A 172 8.73 -16.85 -19.30
CA GLN A 172 8.62 -15.49 -18.80
C GLN A 172 8.53 -14.54 -20.01
N THR A 173 7.42 -13.86 -20.15
CA THR A 173 7.26 -12.80 -21.16
C THR A 173 7.67 -11.46 -20.56
N ASN A 174 8.31 -10.60 -21.34
CA ASN A 174 8.64 -9.24 -20.96
C ASN A 174 7.49 -8.25 -21.26
N TYR A 175 6.24 -8.73 -21.34
CA TYR A 175 5.07 -7.92 -21.59
C TYR A 175 3.87 -8.41 -20.76
N PRO A 176 3.30 -7.53 -19.93
CA PRO A 176 3.86 -6.26 -19.46
C PRO A 176 5.19 -6.45 -18.68
N MET A 177 6.08 -5.46 -18.68
CA MET A 177 7.39 -5.56 -18.02
C MET A 177 7.27 -5.70 -16.49
N CYS A 178 6.27 -5.06 -15.87
CA CYS A 178 5.99 -5.20 -14.44
C CYS A 178 4.49 -4.97 -14.13
N LEU A 179 4.10 -5.16 -12.86
CA LEU A 179 2.72 -5.02 -12.41
C LEU A 179 2.17 -3.58 -12.47
N LEU A 180 3.04 -2.58 -12.62
CA LEU A 180 2.66 -1.16 -12.68
C LEU A 180 2.61 -0.60 -14.10
N CYS A 181 3.13 -1.30 -15.12
CA CYS A 181 3.14 -0.81 -16.49
C CYS A 181 1.72 -0.53 -17.02
N LYS A 182 1.56 0.58 -17.76
CA LYS A 182 0.30 0.94 -18.43
C LYS A 182 -0.23 -0.14 -19.37
N GLU A 183 0.65 -0.99 -19.89
CA GLU A 183 0.37 -2.15 -20.74
C GLU A 183 -0.46 -3.24 -20.04
N ASN A 184 -0.60 -3.15 -18.71
CA ASN A 184 -1.51 -4.02 -17.96
C ASN A 184 -2.99 -3.76 -18.28
N VAL A 185 -3.34 -2.57 -18.76
CA VAL A 185 -4.74 -2.23 -19.07
C VAL A 185 -5.31 -3.16 -20.15
N GLY A 186 -6.28 -3.97 -19.78
CA GLY A 186 -6.90 -4.96 -20.67
C GLY A 186 -6.11 -6.26 -20.84
N PHE A 187 -4.97 -6.44 -20.18
CA PHE A 187 -4.14 -7.63 -20.30
C PHE A 187 -4.84 -8.89 -19.76
N GLU A 188 -4.77 -9.99 -20.52
CA GLU A 188 -5.47 -11.23 -20.18
C GLU A 188 -4.93 -11.90 -18.91
N GLY A 189 -3.65 -11.72 -18.64
CA GLY A 189 -2.98 -12.34 -17.53
C GLY A 189 -2.60 -13.80 -17.78
N SER A 190 -2.00 -14.40 -16.76
CA SER A 190 -1.59 -15.81 -16.72
C SER A 190 -1.44 -16.24 -15.25
N VAL A 191 -1.08 -17.50 -15.01
CA VAL A 191 -0.77 -17.95 -13.64
C VAL A 191 0.42 -17.21 -13.01
N ASN A 192 1.26 -16.56 -13.84
CA ASN A 192 2.41 -15.77 -13.42
C ASN A 192 2.15 -14.27 -13.34
N HIS A 193 1.15 -13.77 -14.04
CA HIS A 193 0.85 -12.35 -14.12
C HIS A 193 -0.66 -12.13 -13.99
N PRO A 194 -1.13 -11.26 -13.08
CA PRO A 194 -2.55 -11.10 -12.84
C PRO A 194 -3.29 -10.57 -14.07
N ALA A 195 -4.50 -11.08 -14.28
CA ALA A 195 -5.41 -10.58 -15.30
C ALA A 195 -5.89 -9.15 -15.00
N ARG A 196 -6.05 -8.33 -16.02
CA ARG A 196 -6.35 -6.89 -15.95
C ARG A 196 -7.37 -6.42 -16.99
N GLN A 197 -8.22 -7.32 -17.55
CA GLN A 197 -9.25 -6.93 -18.52
C GLN A 197 -10.25 -5.92 -17.93
N ASN A 198 -10.50 -6.03 -16.62
CA ASN A 198 -11.37 -5.16 -15.85
C ASN A 198 -10.66 -3.94 -15.23
N HIS A 199 -9.39 -3.70 -15.57
CA HIS A 199 -8.59 -2.60 -15.04
C HIS A 199 -8.56 -1.41 -15.98
N ARG A 200 -8.64 -0.19 -15.42
CA ARG A 200 -8.46 1.09 -16.12
C ARG A 200 -7.58 2.03 -15.32
N ILE A 201 -6.95 2.97 -16.01
CA ILE A 201 -6.08 3.99 -15.42
C ILE A 201 -6.48 5.36 -15.94
N ILE A 202 -6.22 6.41 -15.17
CA ILE A 202 -6.53 7.79 -15.51
C ILE A 202 -5.21 8.53 -15.75
N PRO A 203 -5.01 9.23 -16.88
CA PRO A 203 -3.82 10.05 -17.09
C PRO A 203 -3.82 11.23 -16.12
N VAL A 204 -2.64 11.55 -15.57
CA VAL A 204 -2.40 12.70 -14.72
C VAL A 204 -1.21 13.46 -15.32
N ILE A 205 -1.46 14.69 -15.79
CA ILE A 205 -0.42 15.54 -16.35
C ILE A 205 0.01 16.52 -15.25
N LEU A 206 1.27 16.48 -14.87
CA LEU A 206 1.87 17.39 -13.91
C LEU A 206 2.52 18.58 -14.61
N GLU A 207 3.03 19.55 -13.85
CA GLU A 207 3.61 20.79 -14.38
C GLU A 207 4.84 20.58 -15.27
N ASP A 208 5.57 19.49 -15.10
CA ASP A 208 6.70 19.11 -15.95
C ASP A 208 6.28 18.41 -17.27
N GLU A 209 4.98 18.45 -17.61
CA GLU A 209 4.37 17.84 -18.79
C GLU A 209 4.56 16.32 -18.89
N GLN A 210 5.02 15.68 -17.83
CA GLN A 210 5.15 14.23 -17.80
C GLN A 210 3.80 13.53 -17.64
N TRP A 211 3.58 12.55 -18.49
CA TRP A 211 2.42 11.68 -18.40
C TRP A 211 2.60 10.65 -17.29
N LEU A 212 1.85 10.85 -16.22
CA LEU A 212 1.66 9.89 -15.16
C LEU A 212 0.27 9.26 -15.30
N PHE A 213 0.08 8.12 -14.64
CA PHE A 213 -1.20 7.42 -14.64
C PHE A 213 -1.61 7.07 -13.21
N LEU A 214 -2.83 7.44 -12.85
CA LEU A 214 -3.44 7.06 -11.59
C LEU A 214 -4.21 5.76 -11.75
N GLN A 215 -3.94 4.79 -10.89
CA GLN A 215 -4.70 3.56 -10.71
C GLN A 215 -4.94 3.30 -9.23
N PHE A 216 -6.00 2.58 -8.87
CA PHE A 216 -6.16 2.09 -7.51
C PHE A 216 -5.39 0.79 -7.30
N SER A 217 -4.96 0.57 -6.05
CA SER A 217 -4.36 -0.70 -5.66
C SER A 217 -5.46 -1.74 -5.41
N PRO A 218 -5.39 -2.94 -5.98
CA PRO A 218 -6.38 -3.98 -5.72
C PRO A 218 -6.30 -4.54 -4.30
N TYR A 219 -5.23 -4.23 -3.55
CA TYR A 219 -4.99 -4.76 -2.20
C TYR A 219 -5.49 -3.86 -1.07
N VAL A 220 -5.91 -2.65 -1.37
CA VAL A 220 -6.48 -1.63 -0.48
C VAL A 220 -6.07 -1.75 0.98
N TYR A 221 -4.97 -1.08 1.34
CA TYR A 221 -4.51 -1.03 2.73
C TYR A 221 -5.22 0.09 3.53
N TYR A 222 -5.74 1.11 2.83
CA TYR A 222 -6.44 2.27 3.36
C TYR A 222 -7.39 2.83 2.28
N PRO A 223 -8.36 3.72 2.64
CA PRO A 223 -9.33 4.26 1.69
C PRO A 223 -8.70 4.91 0.46
N GLU A 224 -9.21 4.56 -0.71
CA GLU A 224 -8.77 5.06 -2.01
C GLU A 224 -7.25 4.92 -2.24
N HIS A 225 -6.65 3.82 -1.74
CA HIS A 225 -5.24 3.52 -1.97
C HIS A 225 -4.93 3.52 -3.46
N CYS A 226 -4.21 4.54 -3.93
CA CYS A 226 -3.86 4.70 -5.33
C CYS A 226 -2.34 4.65 -5.55
N ILE A 227 -1.98 4.34 -6.80
CA ILE A 227 -0.62 4.39 -7.31
C ILE A 227 -0.62 5.36 -8.48
N VAL A 228 0.33 6.30 -8.47
CA VAL A 228 0.57 7.22 -9.56
C VAL A 228 1.90 6.83 -10.19
N LEU A 229 1.84 6.21 -11.35
CA LEU A 229 3.00 5.60 -12.02
C LEU A 229 3.46 6.41 -13.22
N LYS A 230 4.76 6.38 -13.50
CA LYS A 230 5.33 6.96 -14.71
C LYS A 230 4.88 6.17 -15.94
N GLY A 231 4.63 6.86 -17.06
CA GLY A 231 4.21 6.21 -18.30
C GLY A 231 5.27 5.31 -18.94
N GLU A 232 6.54 5.65 -18.71
CA GLU A 232 7.71 4.88 -19.15
C GLU A 232 8.21 3.99 -18.02
N HIS A 233 8.67 2.77 -18.35
CA HIS A 233 9.24 1.84 -17.38
C HIS A 233 10.70 2.23 -17.08
N GLU A 234 10.87 3.10 -16.11
CA GLU A 234 12.18 3.59 -15.67
C GLU A 234 12.35 3.37 -14.17
N PRO A 235 13.57 3.11 -13.68
CA PRO A 235 13.83 2.94 -12.26
C PRO A 235 13.42 4.16 -11.43
N MET A 236 13.07 3.92 -10.17
CA MET A 236 12.83 4.98 -9.19
C MET A 236 14.11 5.78 -8.95
N GLU A 237 13.96 7.10 -8.87
CA GLU A 237 15.01 8.03 -8.53
C GLU A 237 14.44 9.18 -7.70
N ILE A 238 14.97 9.39 -6.49
CA ILE A 238 14.62 10.55 -5.68
C ILE A 238 15.46 11.75 -6.11
N SER A 239 14.78 12.84 -6.47
CA SER A 239 15.39 14.09 -6.90
C SER A 239 14.47 15.28 -6.61
N LYS A 240 14.92 16.50 -6.90
CA LYS A 240 14.07 17.70 -6.81
C LYS A 240 12.75 17.53 -7.56
N LYS A 241 12.77 16.89 -8.74
CA LYS A 241 11.57 16.60 -9.52
C LYS A 241 10.57 15.72 -8.79
N THR A 242 11.04 14.81 -7.94
CA THR A 242 10.16 14.00 -7.08
C THR A 242 9.32 14.90 -6.18
N PHE A 243 9.95 15.86 -5.49
CA PHE A 243 9.24 16.78 -4.59
C PHE A 243 8.28 17.69 -5.36
N GLU A 244 8.72 18.26 -6.48
CA GLU A 244 7.89 19.08 -7.37
C GLU A 244 6.64 18.32 -7.84
N ARG A 245 6.79 17.05 -8.27
CA ARG A 245 5.68 16.19 -8.71
C ARG A 245 4.69 15.88 -7.59
N LEU A 246 5.18 15.57 -6.38
CA LEU A 246 4.30 15.32 -5.24
C LEU A 246 3.45 16.55 -4.93
N LEU A 247 4.05 17.75 -4.92
CA LEU A 247 3.35 19.00 -4.63
C LEU A 247 2.41 19.43 -5.78
N SER A 248 2.81 19.26 -7.04
CA SER A 248 1.96 19.48 -8.22
C SER A 248 0.73 18.55 -8.23
N PHE A 249 0.90 17.29 -7.85
CA PHE A 249 -0.23 16.36 -7.70
C PHE A 249 -1.24 16.87 -6.66
N LEU A 250 -0.77 17.39 -5.52
CA LEU A 250 -1.64 17.96 -4.48
C LEU A 250 -2.37 19.24 -4.93
N GLY A 251 -1.83 19.96 -5.88
CA GLY A 251 -2.54 21.07 -6.52
C GLY A 251 -3.79 20.59 -7.28
N GLN A 252 -3.75 19.40 -7.87
CA GLN A 252 -4.86 18.81 -8.59
C GLN A 252 -5.78 17.96 -7.70
N TYR A 253 -5.23 17.27 -6.69
CA TYR A 253 -5.94 16.33 -5.79
C TYR A 253 -5.69 16.66 -4.32
N PRO A 254 -6.13 17.84 -3.82
CA PRO A 254 -5.80 18.33 -2.47
C PRO A 254 -6.39 17.48 -1.33
N HIS A 255 -7.32 16.59 -1.63
CA HIS A 255 -7.95 15.68 -0.66
C HIS A 255 -7.15 14.39 -0.42
N TYR A 256 -6.06 14.18 -1.17
CA TYR A 256 -5.15 13.05 -1.01
C TYR A 256 -3.88 13.45 -0.27
N PHE A 257 -3.22 12.45 0.32
CA PHE A 257 -1.77 12.46 0.50
C PHE A 257 -1.11 11.79 -0.70
N ILE A 258 0.17 12.01 -0.91
CA ILE A 258 0.99 11.32 -1.89
C ILE A 258 2.43 11.23 -1.40
N GLY A 259 3.11 10.10 -1.65
CA GLY A 259 4.51 9.92 -1.27
C GLY A 259 5.24 8.94 -2.16
N SER A 260 6.56 8.94 -2.06
CA SER A 260 7.44 7.99 -2.73
C SER A 260 8.10 7.05 -1.74
N ASN A 261 8.26 5.78 -2.12
CA ASN A 261 9.23 4.93 -1.44
C ASN A 261 10.66 5.47 -1.65
N ALA A 262 11.57 5.10 -0.78
CA ALA A 262 12.99 5.30 -1.03
C ALA A 262 13.45 4.49 -2.26
N ASP A 263 14.40 5.02 -3.00
CA ASP A 263 14.91 4.48 -4.27
C ASP A 263 16.08 3.49 -4.10
N LEU A 264 16.57 3.29 -2.89
CA LEU A 264 17.64 2.33 -2.59
C LEU A 264 17.08 0.99 -2.06
N PRO A 265 17.77 -0.14 -2.36
CA PRO A 265 17.43 -1.45 -1.80
C PRO A 265 17.44 -1.43 -0.26
N ILE A 266 16.81 -2.42 0.38
CA ILE A 266 16.72 -2.57 1.86
C ILE A 266 15.76 -1.57 2.52
N VAL A 267 15.76 -0.31 2.09
CA VAL A 267 14.90 0.77 2.64
C VAL A 267 13.81 1.21 1.66
N GLY A 268 13.85 0.73 0.42
CA GLY A 268 12.86 1.01 -0.62
C GLY A 268 11.65 0.07 -0.60
N GLY A 269 10.72 0.32 -1.50
CA GLY A 269 9.56 -0.54 -1.76
C GLY A 269 9.92 -1.81 -2.54
N SER A 270 8.91 -2.62 -2.85
CA SER A 270 9.07 -3.90 -3.55
C SER A 270 9.34 -3.75 -5.06
N ILE A 271 9.01 -2.61 -5.67
CA ILE A 271 9.18 -2.33 -7.09
C ILE A 271 10.04 -1.07 -7.23
N LEU A 272 11.36 -1.26 -7.40
CA LEU A 272 12.31 -0.17 -7.63
C LEU A 272 12.57 0.08 -9.12
N SER A 273 12.17 -0.86 -9.98
CA SER A 273 12.41 -0.81 -11.42
C SER A 273 11.44 0.08 -12.20
N HIS A 274 10.38 0.57 -11.57
CA HIS A 274 9.39 1.43 -12.19
C HIS A 274 9.02 2.59 -11.27
N ASP A 275 9.31 3.82 -11.68
CA ASP A 275 9.06 5.03 -10.90
C ASP A 275 7.56 5.23 -10.66
N HIS A 276 7.19 5.37 -9.39
CA HIS A 276 5.81 5.49 -8.96
C HIS A 276 5.68 6.11 -7.58
N PHE A 277 4.53 6.73 -7.35
CA PHE A 277 4.09 7.27 -6.08
C PHE A 277 2.90 6.49 -5.55
N GLN A 278 2.68 6.55 -4.24
CA GLN A 278 1.49 6.01 -3.59
C GLN A 278 0.73 7.13 -2.89
N GLY A 279 -0.59 7.14 -3.03
CA GLY A 279 -1.45 8.15 -2.46
C GLY A 279 -2.82 7.60 -2.05
N GLY A 280 -3.69 8.48 -1.60
CA GLY A 280 -5.07 8.13 -1.22
C GLY A 280 -5.67 9.02 -0.15
N ALA A 281 -6.89 8.69 0.26
CA ALA A 281 -7.69 9.47 1.21
C ALA A 281 -7.55 8.93 2.64
N HIS A 282 -6.35 9.06 3.24
CA HIS A 282 -6.11 8.59 4.61
C HIS A 282 -5.23 9.56 5.40
N ASP A 283 -5.58 9.79 6.66
CA ASP A 283 -4.79 10.59 7.59
C ASP A 283 -4.03 9.66 8.55
N PHE A 284 -2.79 9.37 8.19
CA PHE A 284 -1.95 8.41 8.90
C PHE A 284 -1.47 8.91 10.27
N PRO A 285 -1.08 8.00 11.19
CA PRO A 285 -0.52 8.34 12.50
C PRO A 285 0.61 9.38 12.43
N MET A 286 1.58 9.22 11.52
CA MET A 286 2.69 10.18 11.37
C MET A 286 2.20 11.58 10.98
N ALA A 287 1.14 11.68 10.17
CA ALA A 287 0.57 12.96 9.78
C ALA A 287 -0.06 13.71 10.97
N ARG A 288 -0.55 12.99 11.99
CA ARG A 288 -1.12 13.53 13.23
C ARG A 288 -0.06 13.82 14.30
N ALA A 289 1.17 13.29 14.12
CA ALA A 289 2.25 13.50 15.08
C ALA A 289 2.71 14.95 15.11
N GLU A 290 2.99 15.46 16.32
CA GLU A 290 3.44 16.83 16.55
C GLU A 290 4.91 17.03 16.18
N ALA A 291 5.28 18.26 15.81
CA ALA A 291 6.66 18.68 15.67
C ALA A 291 7.15 19.21 17.03
N GLU A 292 8.25 18.65 17.57
CA GLU A 292 8.83 19.04 18.86
C GLU A 292 9.62 20.35 18.76
N ASP A 293 10.45 20.49 17.70
CA ASP A 293 11.27 21.68 17.45
C ASP A 293 10.91 22.26 16.08
N VAL A 294 10.67 23.56 15.97
CA VAL A 294 10.32 24.24 14.72
C VAL A 294 11.33 25.34 14.41
N TYR A 295 11.75 25.42 13.17
CA TYR A 295 12.75 26.34 12.65
C TYR A 295 12.24 27.05 11.40
N GLU A 296 12.73 28.27 11.13
CA GLU A 296 12.66 28.92 9.82
C GLU A 296 13.94 28.63 9.05
N LEU A 297 13.82 28.33 7.77
CA LEU A 297 14.97 28.17 6.88
C LEU A 297 15.37 29.54 6.32
N ASN A 298 16.66 29.93 6.47
CA ASN A 298 17.13 31.28 6.10
C ASN A 298 16.90 31.60 4.61
N ASP A 299 17.12 30.61 3.75
CA ASP A 299 17.14 30.78 2.30
C ASP A 299 15.76 30.48 1.66
N TYR A 300 14.76 30.04 2.45
CA TYR A 300 13.42 29.66 1.98
C TYR A 300 12.33 30.40 2.78
N PRO A 301 12.09 31.68 2.48
CA PRO A 301 11.09 32.49 3.20
C PRO A 301 9.70 31.87 3.13
N GLY A 302 9.00 31.84 4.25
CA GLY A 302 7.67 31.24 4.34
C GLY A 302 7.66 29.72 4.52
N VAL A 303 8.82 29.06 4.55
CA VAL A 303 8.92 27.62 4.83
C VAL A 303 9.39 27.39 6.26
N SER A 304 8.58 26.69 7.05
CA SER A 304 8.95 26.18 8.37
C SER A 304 9.46 24.76 8.28
N LEU A 305 10.40 24.40 9.16
CA LEU A 305 10.96 23.06 9.32
C LEU A 305 10.68 22.57 10.74
N GLY A 306 9.95 21.46 10.90
CA GLY A 306 9.67 20.83 12.17
C GLY A 306 10.35 19.47 12.32
N LEU A 307 10.79 19.12 13.53
CA LEU A 307 11.23 17.76 13.86
C LEU A 307 10.03 16.99 14.42
N VAL A 308 9.56 15.98 13.71
CA VAL A 308 8.35 15.25 14.10
C VAL A 308 8.67 14.27 15.23
N LYS A 309 7.85 14.28 16.28
CA LYS A 309 7.89 13.27 17.34
C LYS A 309 7.43 11.91 16.79
N TRP A 310 8.37 11.18 16.22
CA TRP A 310 8.12 9.92 15.53
C TRP A 310 9.26 8.92 15.79
N PRO A 311 9.03 7.59 15.77
CA PRO A 311 10.11 6.62 16.02
C PRO A 311 11.21 6.68 14.95
N MET A 312 10.87 7.12 13.72
CA MET A 312 11.84 7.38 12.66
C MET A 312 12.23 8.86 12.62
N SER A 313 13.31 9.18 11.89
CA SER A 313 13.83 10.55 11.79
C SER A 313 13.09 11.31 10.70
N VAL A 314 12.17 12.17 11.06
CA VAL A 314 11.26 12.90 10.14
C VAL A 314 11.43 14.39 10.28
N LEU A 315 11.64 15.04 9.13
CA LEU A 315 11.66 16.49 8.94
C LEU A 315 10.36 16.90 8.24
N ARG A 316 9.56 17.76 8.86
CA ARG A 316 8.31 18.29 8.30
C ARG A 316 8.51 19.69 7.78
N LEU A 317 8.35 19.88 6.49
CA LEU A 317 8.30 21.18 5.84
C LEU A 317 6.85 21.63 5.70
N GLN A 318 6.57 22.91 5.96
CA GLN A 318 5.27 23.53 5.72
C GLN A 318 5.46 24.90 5.07
N GLY A 319 4.70 25.19 4.03
CA GLY A 319 4.70 26.48 3.33
C GLY A 319 3.50 26.60 2.40
N ASP A 320 3.17 27.83 2.02
CA ASP A 320 2.07 28.15 1.09
C ASP A 320 2.50 28.02 -0.39
N GLU A 321 3.79 28.30 -0.69
CA GLU A 321 4.35 28.23 -2.03
C GLU A 321 5.02 26.87 -2.28
N PRO A 322 4.47 26.01 -3.16
CA PRO A 322 5.00 24.66 -3.40
C PRO A 322 6.43 24.67 -3.94
N GLY A 323 6.81 25.68 -4.74
CA GLY A 323 8.18 25.82 -5.26
C GLY A 323 9.21 26.00 -4.14
N HIS A 324 8.93 26.85 -3.14
CA HIS A 324 9.82 27.03 -1.99
C HIS A 324 9.92 25.76 -1.12
N VAL A 325 8.80 25.04 -0.94
CA VAL A 325 8.79 23.76 -0.21
C VAL A 325 9.64 22.72 -0.94
N ALA A 326 9.53 22.62 -2.28
CA ALA A 326 10.32 21.70 -3.10
C ALA A 326 11.83 22.03 -3.06
N GLU A 327 12.19 23.31 -3.11
CA GLU A 327 13.59 23.75 -3.02
C GLU A 327 14.20 23.48 -1.65
N ALA A 328 13.45 23.76 -0.58
CA ALA A 328 13.86 23.42 0.79
C ALA A 328 14.05 21.90 0.96
N ALA A 329 13.15 21.10 0.39
CA ALA A 329 13.24 19.64 0.39
C ALA A 329 14.50 19.13 -0.35
N ASP A 330 14.79 19.68 -1.52
CA ASP A 330 15.99 19.34 -2.30
C ASP A 330 17.27 19.71 -1.56
N HIS A 331 17.29 20.86 -0.88
CA HIS A 331 18.42 21.26 -0.04
C HIS A 331 18.67 20.27 1.11
N ILE A 332 17.62 19.87 1.82
CA ILE A 332 17.70 18.84 2.87
C ILE A 332 18.21 17.52 2.29
N PHE A 333 17.65 17.08 1.17
CA PHE A 333 18.02 15.83 0.53
C PHE A 333 19.49 15.81 0.10
N ARG A 334 19.98 16.87 -0.59
CA ARG A 334 21.39 16.98 -1.01
C ARG A 334 22.34 17.02 0.18
N THR A 335 21.96 17.73 1.26
CA THR A 335 22.76 17.74 2.49
C THR A 335 22.80 16.34 3.10
N TRP A 336 21.66 15.62 3.11
CA TRP A 336 21.58 14.26 3.62
C TRP A 336 22.41 13.27 2.78
N GLN A 337 22.38 13.37 1.46
CA GLN A 337 23.12 12.47 0.56
C GLN A 337 24.62 12.39 0.87
N THR A 338 25.22 13.45 1.38
CA THR A 338 26.65 13.51 1.71
C THR A 338 26.95 13.44 3.21
N TYR A 339 25.92 13.35 4.06
CA TYR A 339 26.06 13.39 5.50
C TYR A 339 26.55 12.05 6.06
N SER A 340 27.60 12.11 6.90
CA SER A 340 28.08 10.99 7.70
C SER A 340 28.23 11.40 9.16
N ASP A 341 27.90 10.48 10.07
CA ASP A 341 28.09 10.64 11.52
C ASP A 341 28.43 9.26 12.13
N GLU A 342 29.71 9.01 12.38
CA GLU A 342 30.19 7.74 12.93
C GLU A 342 29.52 7.40 14.27
N LYS A 343 29.25 8.42 15.12
CA LYS A 343 28.61 8.24 16.42
C LYS A 343 27.16 7.74 16.30
N ALA A 344 26.52 8.02 15.17
CA ALA A 344 25.20 7.53 14.85
C ALA A 344 25.21 6.31 13.90
N SER A 345 26.40 5.76 13.60
CA SER A 345 26.60 4.67 12.63
C SER A 345 26.14 5.02 11.20
N ILE A 346 26.06 6.32 10.86
CA ILE A 346 25.66 6.81 9.57
C ILE A 346 26.90 7.01 8.70
N ALA A 347 26.93 6.36 7.52
CA ALA A 347 27.89 6.63 6.46
C ALA A 347 27.13 6.93 5.18
N ALA A 348 27.48 8.02 4.51
CA ALA A 348 26.89 8.40 3.23
C ALA A 348 27.25 7.41 2.13
N TYR A 349 28.48 6.88 2.18
CA TYR A 349 29.03 5.98 1.17
C TYR A 349 29.86 4.86 1.79
N THR A 350 29.93 3.71 1.09
CA THR A 350 30.98 2.69 1.28
C THR A 350 31.65 2.47 -0.08
N GLY A 351 32.90 2.95 -0.21
CA GLY A 351 33.49 3.14 -1.53
C GLY A 351 32.64 4.08 -2.37
N ASP A 352 32.22 3.65 -3.56
CA ASP A 352 31.34 4.44 -4.45
C ASP A 352 29.84 4.16 -4.25
N THR A 353 29.47 3.26 -3.33
CA THR A 353 28.08 2.87 -3.11
C THR A 353 27.39 3.87 -2.16
N PRO A 354 26.33 4.59 -2.60
CA PRO A 354 25.59 5.50 -1.75
C PRO A 354 24.66 4.74 -0.81
N HIS A 355 24.43 5.32 0.39
CA HIS A 355 23.55 4.74 1.41
C HIS A 355 22.40 5.65 1.83
N ASN A 356 22.57 6.96 1.70
CA ASN A 356 21.57 7.92 2.14
C ASN A 356 20.53 8.20 1.06
N THR A 357 19.26 8.07 1.44
CA THR A 357 18.09 8.44 0.64
C THR A 357 16.97 8.91 1.56
N VAL A 358 15.79 9.21 1.00
CA VAL A 358 14.63 9.67 1.76
C VAL A 358 13.34 8.97 1.31
N THR A 359 12.33 8.97 2.19
CA THR A 359 10.95 8.64 1.86
C THR A 359 10.13 9.93 2.03
N PRO A 360 9.81 10.66 0.93
CA PRO A 360 9.04 11.90 0.99
C PRO A 360 7.54 11.62 0.98
N ILE A 361 6.76 12.33 1.81
CA ILE A 361 5.31 12.22 1.90
C ILE A 361 4.70 13.61 1.97
N ALA A 362 3.84 13.94 1.03
CA ALA A 362 3.21 15.25 0.91
C ALA A 362 1.69 15.19 1.13
N ARG A 363 1.11 16.27 1.67
CA ARG A 363 -0.33 16.46 1.86
C ARG A 363 -0.67 17.94 1.99
N ARG A 364 -1.97 18.26 1.96
CA ARG A 364 -2.46 19.58 2.30
C ARG A 364 -2.83 19.66 3.79
N ARG A 365 -2.50 20.81 4.42
CA ARG A 365 -2.96 21.19 5.75
C ARG A 365 -3.61 22.56 5.67
N GLY A 366 -4.93 22.58 5.42
CA GLY A 366 -5.59 23.83 5.04
C GLY A 366 -4.99 24.38 3.74
N ASP A 367 -4.53 25.64 3.79
CA ASP A 367 -3.92 26.32 2.65
C ASP A 367 -2.42 26.01 2.48
N LEU A 368 -1.80 25.30 3.42
CA LEU A 368 -0.39 24.96 3.36
C LEU A 368 -0.14 23.63 2.66
N TYR A 369 0.96 23.55 1.93
CA TYR A 369 1.61 22.30 1.56
C TYR A 369 2.44 21.81 2.74
N GLU A 370 2.31 20.53 3.06
CA GLU A 370 3.10 19.85 4.09
C GLU A 370 3.84 18.70 3.45
N LEU A 371 5.17 18.66 3.63
CA LEU A 371 6.04 17.62 3.08
C LEU A 371 6.91 17.04 4.20
N ASP A 372 6.66 15.79 4.56
CA ASP A 372 7.49 15.03 5.47
C ASP A 372 8.64 14.38 4.70
N ILE A 373 9.87 14.57 5.14
CA ILE A 373 11.08 13.95 4.62
C ILE A 373 11.58 12.96 5.68
N VAL A 374 11.39 11.68 5.43
CA VAL A 374 11.87 10.62 6.32
C VAL A 374 13.25 10.20 5.87
N LEU A 375 14.26 10.41 6.71
CA LEU A 375 15.65 10.07 6.41
C LEU A 375 15.86 8.56 6.44
N ARG A 376 16.51 8.02 5.40
CA ARG A 376 16.78 6.59 5.24
C ARG A 376 18.27 6.36 4.97
N ASN A 377 18.76 5.20 5.40
CA ASN A 377 20.10 4.72 5.09
C ASN A 377 20.10 3.20 4.98
N ASN A 378 20.65 2.64 3.90
CA ASN A 378 20.61 1.22 3.60
C ASN A 378 21.91 0.46 3.96
N ARG A 379 22.80 1.08 4.74
CA ARG A 379 24.07 0.48 5.11
C ARG A 379 23.89 -0.81 5.89
N THR A 380 24.74 -1.80 5.59
CA THR A 380 24.82 -3.08 6.30
C THR A 380 26.15 -3.22 7.04
N ASN A 381 26.24 -4.15 7.98
CA ASN A 381 27.47 -4.61 8.60
C ASN A 381 27.34 -6.11 8.95
N GLU A 382 28.38 -6.70 9.57
CA GLU A 382 28.37 -8.12 9.95
C GLU A 382 27.28 -8.45 10.98
N GLU A 383 27.00 -7.56 11.92
CA GLU A 383 25.96 -7.72 12.94
C GLU A 383 24.55 -7.56 12.35
N HIS A 384 24.39 -6.67 11.37
CA HIS A 384 23.12 -6.35 10.71
C HIS A 384 23.20 -6.54 9.19
N PRO A 385 23.25 -7.80 8.70
CA PRO A 385 23.40 -8.08 7.27
C PRO A 385 22.17 -7.69 6.43
N LEU A 386 21.01 -7.49 7.05
CA LEU A 386 19.81 -6.99 6.40
C LEU A 386 19.66 -5.46 6.46
N GLY A 387 20.57 -4.76 7.15
CA GLY A 387 20.58 -3.32 7.31
C GLY A 387 20.70 -2.89 8.78
N ILE A 388 21.54 -1.89 9.07
CA ILE A 388 21.69 -1.29 10.40
C ILE A 388 20.39 -0.57 10.79
N PHE A 389 19.74 0.06 9.81
CA PHE A 389 18.49 0.80 9.94
C PHE A 389 17.31 0.03 9.33
N HIS A 390 17.17 -1.22 9.78
CA HIS A 390 16.20 -2.21 9.32
C HIS A 390 15.68 -2.98 10.55
N PRO A 391 14.51 -3.64 10.51
CA PRO A 391 14.06 -4.50 11.61
C PRO A 391 15.14 -5.50 12.03
N HIS A 392 15.54 -5.49 13.30
CA HIS A 392 16.56 -6.38 13.85
C HIS A 392 15.99 -7.78 14.17
N GLN A 393 16.87 -8.74 14.42
CA GLN A 393 16.52 -10.17 14.53
C GLN A 393 15.46 -10.47 15.59
N GLU A 394 15.45 -9.75 16.72
CA GLU A 394 14.51 -9.97 17.81
C GLU A 394 13.03 -9.71 17.43
N VAL A 395 12.77 -8.96 16.35
CA VAL A 395 11.41 -8.68 15.87
C VAL A 395 11.03 -9.49 14.61
N HIS A 396 11.96 -10.30 14.06
CA HIS A 396 11.72 -11.06 12.83
C HIS A 396 10.64 -12.12 12.96
N HIS A 397 10.35 -12.58 14.17
CA HIS A 397 9.23 -13.50 14.40
C HIS A 397 7.87 -12.87 14.05
N ILE A 398 7.77 -11.55 14.07
CA ILE A 398 6.59 -10.77 13.64
C ILE A 398 6.79 -10.28 12.21
N LYS A 399 7.85 -9.48 11.95
CA LYS A 399 8.11 -8.88 10.65
C LYS A 399 9.61 -8.72 10.41
N LYS A 400 10.07 -9.19 9.26
CA LYS A 400 11.48 -9.09 8.83
C LYS A 400 11.66 -8.36 7.50
N GLU A 401 10.56 -7.99 6.84
CA GLU A 401 10.58 -7.33 5.54
C GLU A 401 10.97 -5.86 5.69
N ASN A 402 11.36 -5.25 4.58
CA ASN A 402 11.67 -3.82 4.51
C ASN A 402 10.49 -2.97 4.97
N ILE A 403 10.77 -1.83 5.57
CA ILE A 403 9.78 -0.84 6.00
C ILE A 403 9.55 0.14 4.84
N GLY A 404 8.42 -0.04 4.16
CA GLY A 404 7.99 0.79 3.05
C GLY A 404 7.19 2.03 3.48
N LEU A 405 6.76 2.82 2.48
CA LEU A 405 6.06 4.09 2.66
C LEU A 405 4.89 4.03 3.66
N ILE A 406 4.01 3.04 3.52
CA ILE A 406 2.80 2.89 4.34
C ILE A 406 3.16 2.66 5.81
N GLU A 407 4.14 1.81 6.05
CA GLU A 407 4.59 1.45 7.39
C GLU A 407 5.34 2.60 8.06
N VAL A 408 6.13 3.34 7.29
CA VAL A 408 6.77 4.58 7.73
C VAL A 408 5.75 5.56 8.31
N MET A 409 4.57 5.65 7.70
CA MET A 409 3.47 6.52 8.14
C MET A 409 2.69 6.00 9.36
N GLY A 410 2.99 4.78 9.83
CA GLY A 410 2.41 4.23 11.07
C GLY A 410 1.29 3.21 10.88
N LEU A 411 1.07 2.69 9.68
CA LEU A 411 0.19 1.55 9.42
C LEU A 411 1.01 0.28 9.21
N ALA A 412 1.02 -0.60 10.20
CA ALA A 412 1.65 -1.91 10.11
C ALA A 412 0.91 -2.82 9.14
N ILE A 413 1.62 -3.33 8.12
CA ILE A 413 1.11 -4.38 7.24
C ILE A 413 1.72 -5.71 7.69
N LEU A 414 0.95 -6.45 8.47
CA LEU A 414 1.38 -7.73 9.03
C LEU A 414 1.03 -8.91 8.11
N PRO A 415 1.90 -9.92 8.02
CA PRO A 415 1.67 -11.09 7.18
C PRO A 415 0.48 -11.93 7.67
N GLY A 416 -0.28 -12.52 6.72
CA GLY A 416 -1.49 -13.31 6.99
C GLY A 416 -1.30 -14.48 7.96
N ARG A 417 -0.09 -15.09 7.97
CA ARG A 417 0.28 -16.17 8.91
C ARG A 417 0.05 -15.79 10.37
N LEU A 418 0.22 -14.51 10.73
CA LEU A 418 0.08 -14.05 12.11
C LEU A 418 -1.34 -14.21 12.65
N GLN A 419 -2.37 -14.23 11.81
CA GLN A 419 -3.73 -14.49 12.28
C GLN A 419 -3.84 -15.83 13.00
N LYS A 420 -3.28 -16.90 12.41
CA LYS A 420 -3.27 -18.23 13.00
C LYS A 420 -2.27 -18.34 14.15
N GLU A 421 -1.06 -17.83 13.97
CA GLU A 421 0.00 -17.88 14.96
C GLU A 421 -0.40 -17.16 16.26
N MET A 422 -1.03 -16.00 16.19
CA MET A 422 -1.47 -15.25 17.38
C MET A 422 -2.63 -15.93 18.10
N LYS A 423 -3.55 -16.57 17.37
CA LYS A 423 -4.61 -17.38 17.97
C LYS A 423 -4.05 -18.57 18.76
N GLU A 424 -3.09 -19.27 18.19
CA GLU A 424 -2.40 -20.39 18.87
C GLU A 424 -1.57 -19.90 20.06
N THR A 425 -0.92 -18.73 19.92
CA THR A 425 -0.18 -18.09 21.02
C THR A 425 -1.12 -17.74 22.19
N ALA A 426 -2.30 -17.17 21.92
CA ALA A 426 -3.31 -16.86 22.94
C ALA A 426 -3.77 -18.14 23.67
N ALA A 427 -4.02 -19.21 22.91
CA ALA A 427 -4.41 -20.50 23.49
C ALA A 427 -3.30 -21.09 24.38
N ALA A 428 -2.05 -21.03 23.94
CA ALA A 428 -0.90 -21.52 24.70
C ALA A 428 -0.69 -20.72 26.00
N LEU A 429 -0.79 -19.38 25.96
CA LEU A 429 -0.68 -18.49 27.13
C LEU A 429 -1.74 -18.77 28.20
N CYS A 430 -2.90 -19.30 27.80
CA CYS A 430 -4.01 -19.64 28.70
C CYS A 430 -4.01 -21.12 29.14
N SER A 431 -3.00 -21.90 28.78
CA SER A 431 -2.88 -23.33 29.14
C SER A 431 -2.40 -23.52 30.58
N ALA A 432 -2.43 -24.76 31.08
CA ALA A 432 -1.93 -25.10 32.42
C ALA A 432 -0.40 -24.95 32.53
N ASP A 433 0.34 -25.16 31.45
CA ASP A 433 1.78 -24.92 31.33
C ASP A 433 2.07 -24.11 30.05
N PRO A 434 1.98 -22.77 30.13
CA PRO A 434 2.13 -21.91 28.97
C PRO A 434 3.52 -22.03 28.29
N LYS A 435 4.60 -22.17 29.07
CA LYS A 435 5.96 -22.25 28.52
C LYS A 435 6.12 -23.48 27.63
N THR A 436 5.78 -24.65 28.15
CA THR A 436 5.84 -25.90 27.40
C THR A 436 4.88 -25.87 26.20
N ALA A 437 3.68 -25.32 26.35
CA ALA A 437 2.71 -25.21 25.25
C ALA A 437 3.23 -24.30 24.11
N LEU A 438 3.89 -23.19 24.42
CA LEU A 438 4.49 -22.29 23.43
C LEU A 438 5.64 -22.96 22.68
N GLU A 439 6.54 -23.67 23.37
CA GLU A 439 7.74 -24.28 22.79
C GLU A 439 7.44 -25.51 21.94
N GLN A 440 6.45 -26.31 22.31
CA GLN A 440 6.11 -27.56 21.60
C GLN A 440 5.25 -27.36 20.35
N ASN A 441 4.60 -26.21 20.20
CA ASN A 441 3.79 -25.92 19.02
C ASN A 441 4.65 -25.20 17.96
N PRO A 442 4.87 -25.77 16.76
CA PRO A 442 5.68 -25.16 15.70
C PRO A 442 5.22 -23.75 15.27
N LEU A 443 3.94 -23.43 15.46
CA LEU A 443 3.39 -22.11 15.12
C LEU A 443 3.77 -21.05 16.16
N THR A 444 4.00 -21.43 17.42
CA THR A 444 4.25 -20.51 18.53
C THR A 444 5.69 -20.51 19.03
N ALA A 445 6.47 -21.57 18.74
CA ALA A 445 7.83 -21.72 19.25
C ALA A 445 8.74 -20.50 18.96
N LYS A 446 8.65 -19.90 17.78
CA LYS A 446 9.38 -18.68 17.42
C LYS A 446 8.92 -17.41 18.17
N HIS A 447 7.76 -17.46 18.79
CA HIS A 447 7.19 -16.37 19.60
C HIS A 447 7.40 -16.58 21.11
N SER A 448 7.94 -17.73 21.53
CA SER A 448 7.98 -18.16 22.95
C SER A 448 8.69 -17.16 23.85
N GLU A 449 9.84 -16.62 23.45
CA GLU A 449 10.57 -15.62 24.22
C GLU A 449 9.77 -14.33 24.41
N TRP A 450 9.15 -13.81 23.34
CA TRP A 450 8.29 -12.65 23.37
C TRP A 450 7.04 -12.89 24.23
N ALA A 451 6.41 -14.05 24.11
CA ALA A 451 5.25 -14.44 24.89
C ALA A 451 5.58 -14.62 26.40
N ASN A 452 6.76 -15.15 26.73
CA ASN A 452 7.24 -15.24 28.10
C ASN A 452 7.42 -13.85 28.72
N ARG A 453 7.99 -12.89 28.00
CA ARG A 453 8.10 -11.49 28.48
C ARG A 453 6.73 -10.83 28.73
N MET A 454 5.69 -11.18 27.98
CA MET A 454 4.33 -10.70 28.27
C MET A 454 3.81 -11.23 29.61
N MET A 455 4.02 -12.52 29.91
CA MET A 455 3.59 -13.13 31.20
C MET A 455 4.34 -12.56 32.39
N GLU A 456 5.58 -12.12 32.23
CA GLU A 456 6.33 -11.44 33.29
C GLU A 456 5.76 -10.07 33.65
N LYS A 457 5.16 -9.38 32.68
CA LYS A 457 4.63 -8.02 32.84
C LYS A 457 3.16 -7.98 33.25
N ARG A 458 2.37 -8.98 32.85
CA ARG A 458 0.90 -8.96 32.97
C ARG A 458 0.34 -10.35 33.29
N THR A 459 -0.73 -10.40 34.08
CA THR A 459 -1.55 -11.60 34.21
C THR A 459 -2.38 -11.77 32.95
N ILE A 460 -2.21 -12.90 32.25
CA ILE A 460 -2.93 -13.21 31.01
C ILE A 460 -4.01 -14.24 31.33
N THR A 461 -5.24 -13.95 30.91
CA THR A 461 -6.42 -14.80 31.07
C THR A 461 -7.10 -15.03 29.72
N LYS A 462 -8.05 -15.96 29.65
CA LYS A 462 -8.80 -16.22 28.41
C LYS A 462 -9.58 -14.99 27.90
N GLU A 463 -9.96 -14.10 28.82
CA GLU A 463 -10.74 -12.90 28.52
C GLU A 463 -9.88 -11.78 27.95
N ASN A 464 -8.58 -11.71 28.28
CA ASN A 464 -7.72 -10.62 27.88
C ASN A 464 -6.58 -10.99 26.92
N ALA A 465 -6.33 -12.27 26.66
CA ALA A 465 -5.18 -12.74 25.89
C ALA A 465 -5.10 -12.10 24.49
N ASP A 466 -6.21 -12.04 23.77
CA ASP A 466 -6.25 -11.43 22.43
C ASP A 466 -5.93 -9.93 22.45
N LEU A 467 -6.44 -9.22 23.47
CA LEU A 467 -6.18 -7.78 23.63
C LEU A 467 -4.70 -7.54 23.96
N VAL A 468 -4.14 -8.30 24.92
CA VAL A 468 -2.73 -8.19 25.30
C VAL A 468 -1.81 -8.45 24.12
N ILE A 469 -2.09 -9.48 23.31
CA ILE A 469 -1.31 -9.79 22.10
C ILE A 469 -1.39 -8.64 21.08
N LYS A 470 -2.58 -8.07 20.85
CA LYS A 470 -2.75 -6.94 19.92
C LYS A 470 -1.98 -5.69 20.38
N GLU A 471 -2.02 -5.37 21.67
CA GLU A 471 -1.25 -4.26 22.25
C GLU A 471 0.26 -4.50 22.09
N GLU A 472 0.75 -5.69 22.43
CA GLU A 472 2.17 -6.03 22.30
C GLU A 472 2.65 -6.05 20.85
N LEU A 473 1.80 -6.45 19.90
CA LEU A 473 2.11 -6.31 18.46
C LEU A 473 2.32 -4.85 18.04
N GLY A 474 1.54 -3.92 18.59
CA GLY A 474 1.74 -2.49 18.37
C GLY A 474 3.07 -1.98 18.94
N HIS A 475 3.46 -2.43 20.14
CA HIS A 475 4.75 -2.11 20.73
C HIS A 475 5.92 -2.72 19.93
N VAL A 476 5.77 -3.93 19.41
CA VAL A 476 6.76 -4.53 18.49
C VAL A 476 6.88 -3.71 17.22
N PHE A 477 5.76 -3.22 16.66
CA PHE A 477 5.80 -2.39 15.47
C PHE A 477 6.45 -1.02 15.73
N ALA A 478 6.19 -0.37 16.87
CA ALA A 478 6.90 0.83 17.28
C ALA A 478 8.42 0.59 17.34
N ARG A 479 8.84 -0.55 17.94
CA ARG A 479 10.25 -0.97 17.96
C ARG A 479 10.83 -1.19 16.57
N ILE A 480 10.06 -1.78 15.65
CA ILE A 480 10.45 -1.96 14.25
C ILE A 480 10.72 -0.61 13.58
N LEU A 481 9.88 0.40 13.81
CA LEU A 481 10.09 1.75 13.29
C LEU A 481 11.31 2.43 13.93
N GLU A 482 11.57 2.22 15.23
CA GLU A 482 12.78 2.71 15.92
C GLU A 482 14.06 2.07 15.33
N HIS A 483 14.02 0.78 15.00
CA HIS A 483 15.13 0.12 14.30
C HIS A 483 15.39 0.74 12.92
N ALA A 484 14.32 1.10 12.19
CA ALA A 484 14.42 1.73 10.88
C ALA A 484 14.82 3.22 10.94
N GLY A 485 14.69 3.89 12.10
CA GLY A 485 15.10 5.27 12.31
C GLY A 485 16.62 5.44 12.28
N VAL A 486 17.13 6.42 11.52
CA VAL A 486 18.58 6.69 11.39
C VAL A 486 19.15 7.38 12.61
N PHE A 487 18.43 8.30 13.22
CA PHE A 487 18.74 8.87 14.53
C PHE A 487 17.83 8.24 15.57
N LYS A 488 18.44 7.51 16.52
CA LYS A 488 17.70 6.75 17.54
C LYS A 488 17.01 7.66 18.56
N GLN A 489 15.95 7.17 19.19
CA GLN A 489 15.19 7.91 20.20
C GLN A 489 15.88 7.94 21.60
N THR A 490 17.20 7.92 21.62
CA THR A 490 18.04 8.13 22.81
C THR A 490 18.51 9.59 22.87
N ALA A 491 19.06 10.00 24.02
CA ALA A 491 19.64 11.34 24.17
C ALA A 491 20.77 11.59 23.13
N GLU A 492 21.62 10.59 22.90
CA GLU A 492 22.71 10.63 21.93
C GLU A 492 22.18 10.72 20.49
N GLY A 493 21.14 9.94 20.17
CA GLY A 493 20.50 9.95 18.85
C GLY A 493 19.81 11.27 18.55
N LYS A 494 19.09 11.84 19.54
CA LYS A 494 18.50 13.19 19.43
C LYS A 494 19.58 14.26 19.25
N GLN A 495 20.71 14.16 19.95
CA GLN A 495 21.84 15.05 19.75
C GLN A 495 22.47 14.90 18.35
N ALA A 496 22.57 13.66 17.84
CA ALA A 496 23.05 13.40 16.48
C ALA A 496 22.11 14.01 15.44
N PHE A 497 20.79 13.90 15.63
CA PHE A 497 19.82 14.53 14.74
C PHE A 497 19.99 16.06 14.72
N ARG A 498 20.19 16.68 15.88
CA ARG A 498 20.47 18.13 15.96
C ARG A 498 21.75 18.51 15.21
N ARG A 499 22.83 17.71 15.27
CA ARG A 499 24.06 17.95 14.49
C ARG A 499 23.80 17.97 12.98
N PHE A 500 22.91 17.09 12.48
CA PHE A 500 22.50 17.14 11.09
C PHE A 500 21.73 18.42 10.78
N ILE A 501 20.76 18.78 11.64
CA ILE A 501 19.97 20.00 11.48
C ILE A 501 20.84 21.25 11.50
N ASP A 502 21.93 21.27 12.30
CA ASP A 502 22.86 22.39 12.36
C ASP A 502 23.61 22.65 11.03
N GLN A 503 23.63 21.68 10.10
CA GLN A 503 24.18 21.86 8.76
C GLN A 503 23.19 22.57 7.81
N LEU A 504 21.91 22.58 8.14
CA LEU A 504 20.90 23.32 7.40
C LEU A 504 20.90 24.76 7.90
N ALA A 505 21.17 25.76 7.03
CA ALA A 505 21.17 27.19 7.39
C ALA A 505 19.78 27.59 7.92
N ARG A 506 19.64 27.78 9.24
CA ARG A 506 18.36 27.95 9.93
C ARG A 506 18.41 28.97 11.07
N LYS A 507 17.24 29.53 11.39
CA LYS A 507 17.00 30.30 12.62
C LYS A 507 15.93 29.59 13.44
N PRO A 508 16.15 29.37 14.78
CA PRO A 508 15.09 28.82 15.62
C PRO A 508 13.90 29.81 15.64
N VAL A 509 12.70 29.31 15.39
CA VAL A 509 11.49 30.06 15.69
C VAL A 509 11.36 30.10 17.20
N LYS A 510 11.32 31.29 17.80
CA LYS A 510 10.97 31.42 19.22
C LYS A 510 9.65 30.70 19.41
N SER A 511 9.64 29.66 20.27
CA SER A 511 8.45 28.88 20.55
C SER A 511 7.26 29.80 20.76
N LEU A 512 6.30 29.76 19.87
CA LEU A 512 4.96 30.26 20.13
C LEU A 512 4.36 29.30 21.17
N ASN A 513 4.55 29.63 22.45
CA ASN A 513 3.77 29.03 23.52
C ASN A 513 2.30 29.22 23.16
N ARG A 514 1.65 28.14 22.74
CA ARG A 514 0.20 28.03 22.68
C ARG A 514 -0.30 27.23 23.85
#